data_e641cf53d2fe2cc2de61928bc1e20484
#
_entry.id   e641cf53d2fe2cc2de61928bc1e20484
#
_cell.length_a   1.000
_cell.length_b   1.000
_cell.length_c   1.000
_cell.angle_alpha   90.00
_cell.angle_beta   90.00
_cell.angle_gamma   90.00
#
_symmetry.space_group_name_H-M   'P 1'
#
loop_
_entity.id
_entity.type
_entity.pdbx_description
1 polymer ?
#
loop_
_entity_poly.entity_id
_entity_poly.type
_entity_poly.pdbx_seq_one_letter_code
_entity_poly.pdbx_strand_id
1 'polypeptide(L)'
;MTNLPGGNGKSIMAPDKDPDPSHILLIGMNHKTAPVEMREKLAFSPEEAATALNTFRNAPGIVETMIISTCNRVEVILIVNNITRAVDLVFSYMGETKSISPDRLKTLAYVFSGDRAVRHVFRVAASLDSMMIGEPQILGQVKDAFKASVIAKTTGVILNRLMHKAFSVAKRVRSETGIGGHAVSISYAAVELAKKIFDSLDDKTVLLVGAGEMAELAVEHLMRNTASGNLLVANRTFSAGVALAERFNGSAIRLEEIPEKLKISDIIISSTGSPNYVITRNQVQPIMRSRRNRPLFFIDIAVPRDIDPAINRLDNAYVYDIDDLQGVISENIETRQAESVKAERIVDESVIKFIEWLEHLDVVPTIIGLRKKLDTIAAAEMEKTLHSLNHLSPEDRQAIERMTEAMVKKILHDPALFLKNPGSHRNKSVYLDFARKLFNLDS
;
A
#
# COMPACT_ATOMS: atom_id res chain seq x y z
N MET A 1 26.20 -65.96 14.66
CA MET A 1 26.50 -65.50 16.02
C MET A 1 27.35 -64.27 15.86
N THR A 2 26.99 -63.09 16.19
CA THR A 2 26.21 -62.47 17.24
C THR A 2 25.63 -61.14 16.78
N ASN A 3 24.37 -60.89 17.11
CA ASN A 3 23.67 -59.66 16.95
C ASN A 3 24.28 -58.51 17.74
N LEU A 4 24.25 -57.29 17.20
CA LEU A 4 24.29 -56.03 17.96
C LEU A 4 23.11 -55.16 17.57
N PRO A 5 22.45 -54.49 18.53
CA PRO A 5 21.17 -53.82 18.33
C PRO A 5 21.33 -52.40 17.84
N GLY A 6 20.32 -51.98 17.06
CA GLY A 6 20.19 -50.64 16.50
C GLY A 6 20.04 -49.53 17.60
N GLY A 7 20.84 -48.51 17.43
CA GLY A 7 20.71 -47.27 18.13
C GLY A 7 19.76 -46.30 17.39
N ASN A 8 18.57 -46.10 17.94
CA ASN A 8 17.65 -44.98 17.55
C ASN A 8 18.29 -43.67 17.93
N GLY A 9 18.98 -43.03 17.01
CA GLY A 9 19.39 -41.65 17.09
C GLY A 9 18.18 -40.76 16.89
N LYS A 10 17.45 -40.40 17.95
CA LYS A 10 16.59 -39.22 17.95
C LYS A 10 17.50 -38.01 17.73
N SER A 11 17.46 -37.45 16.54
CA SER A 11 17.98 -36.11 16.27
C SER A 11 17.22 -35.13 17.16
N ILE A 12 17.89 -34.69 18.20
CA ILE A 12 17.44 -33.57 19.02
C ILE A 12 17.60 -32.35 18.12
N MET A 13 16.48 -31.84 17.57
CA MET A 13 16.44 -30.50 16.97
C MET A 13 16.97 -29.53 18.03
N ALA A 14 18.05 -28.83 17.69
CA ALA A 14 18.53 -27.72 18.48
C ALA A 14 17.39 -26.69 18.64
N PRO A 15 17.23 -26.05 19.81
CA PRO A 15 16.21 -25.03 19.99
C PRO A 15 16.43 -23.91 18.97
N ASP A 16 15.33 -23.44 18.38
CA ASP A 16 15.28 -22.31 17.47
C ASP A 16 16.14 -21.17 18.05
N LYS A 17 17.11 -20.72 17.23
CA LYS A 17 17.83 -19.49 17.51
C LYS A 17 16.83 -18.36 17.72
N ASP A 18 17.13 -17.43 18.62
CA ASP A 18 16.40 -16.18 18.80
C ASP A 18 15.87 -15.64 17.49
N PRO A 19 14.62 -15.14 17.46
CA PRO A 19 14.07 -14.60 16.22
C PRO A 19 14.99 -13.50 15.70
N ASP A 20 15.49 -13.68 14.47
CA ASP A 20 16.23 -12.64 13.76
C ASP A 20 15.43 -11.32 13.80
N PRO A 21 16.08 -10.16 13.91
CA PRO A 21 15.39 -8.88 13.98
C PRO A 21 14.40 -8.74 12.82
N SER A 22 13.18 -8.30 13.12
CA SER A 22 12.13 -8.15 12.11
C SER A 22 12.48 -7.03 11.13
N HIS A 23 12.55 -7.36 9.84
CA HIS A 23 12.86 -6.42 8.77
C HIS A 23 11.59 -5.98 8.03
N ILE A 24 11.51 -4.70 7.72
CA ILE A 24 10.49 -4.18 6.81
C ILE A 24 10.98 -4.43 5.38
N LEU A 25 10.16 -5.11 4.58
CA LEU A 25 10.40 -5.45 3.19
C LEU A 25 9.22 -4.97 2.35
N LEU A 26 9.50 -4.36 1.21
CA LEU A 26 8.51 -3.99 0.21
C LEU A 26 8.96 -4.51 -1.15
N ILE A 27 8.10 -5.26 -1.81
CA ILE A 27 8.28 -5.76 -3.16
C ILE A 27 7.15 -5.21 -4.00
N GLY A 28 7.46 -4.53 -5.09
CA GLY A 28 6.42 -3.90 -5.89
C GLY A 28 6.79 -3.69 -7.34
N MET A 29 5.75 -3.41 -8.11
CA MET A 29 5.81 -2.97 -9.49
C MET A 29 4.83 -1.80 -9.67
N ASN A 30 5.22 -0.80 -10.43
CA ASN A 30 4.37 0.35 -10.67
C ASN A 30 4.47 0.82 -12.14
N HIS A 31 3.76 1.87 -12.48
CA HIS A 31 3.73 2.47 -13.82
C HIS A 31 5.11 2.85 -14.38
N LYS A 32 6.14 3.03 -13.54
CA LYS A 32 7.52 3.34 -13.95
C LYS A 32 8.31 2.09 -14.32
N THR A 33 7.95 0.94 -13.78
CA THR A 33 8.71 -0.30 -13.91
C THR A 33 8.02 -1.37 -14.76
N ALA A 34 6.68 -1.30 -14.87
CA ALA A 34 5.87 -2.28 -15.59
C ALA A 34 4.86 -1.59 -16.51
N PRO A 35 4.79 -1.97 -17.79
CA PRO A 35 3.79 -1.47 -18.72
C PRO A 35 2.38 -1.91 -18.31
N VAL A 36 1.34 -1.27 -18.86
CA VAL A 36 -0.06 -1.47 -18.46
C VAL A 36 -0.49 -2.93 -18.57
N GLU A 37 -0.08 -3.63 -19.65
CA GLU A 37 -0.42 -5.04 -19.87
C GLU A 37 0.10 -5.97 -18.76
N MET A 38 1.25 -5.64 -18.19
CA MET A 38 1.83 -6.38 -17.07
C MET A 38 1.13 -6.04 -15.75
N ARG A 39 0.78 -4.76 -15.55
CA ARG A 39 0.05 -4.33 -14.35
C ARG A 39 -1.35 -4.94 -14.31
N GLU A 40 -2.04 -5.05 -15.45
CA GLU A 40 -3.32 -5.74 -15.60
C GLU A 40 -3.25 -7.20 -15.14
N LYS A 41 -2.22 -7.93 -15.60
CA LYS A 41 -2.02 -9.33 -15.21
C LYS A 41 -1.68 -9.51 -13.74
N LEU A 42 -0.94 -8.56 -13.16
CA LEU A 42 -0.44 -8.61 -11.79
C LEU A 42 -1.45 -8.10 -10.76
N ALA A 43 -2.45 -7.32 -11.19
CA ALA A 43 -3.48 -6.81 -10.30
C ALA A 43 -4.17 -7.93 -9.52
N PHE A 44 -4.45 -7.69 -8.26
CA PHE A 44 -5.19 -8.59 -7.39
C PHE A 44 -6.64 -8.12 -7.31
N SER A 45 -7.58 -9.02 -7.57
CA SER A 45 -8.96 -8.82 -7.14
C SER A 45 -9.05 -8.85 -5.61
N PRO A 46 -10.14 -8.37 -4.99
CA PRO A 46 -10.31 -8.45 -3.55
C PRO A 46 -10.19 -9.88 -3.00
N GLU A 47 -10.70 -10.88 -3.73
CA GLU A 47 -10.65 -12.28 -3.36
C GLU A 47 -9.22 -12.85 -3.48
N GLU A 48 -8.53 -12.50 -4.56
CA GLU A 48 -7.13 -12.88 -4.74
C GLU A 48 -6.23 -12.25 -3.67
N ALA A 49 -6.44 -10.97 -3.34
CA ALA A 49 -5.70 -10.28 -2.29
C ALA A 49 -5.92 -10.94 -0.92
N ALA A 50 -7.15 -11.31 -0.57
CA ALA A 50 -7.46 -12.02 0.67
C ALA A 50 -6.77 -13.40 0.72
N THR A 51 -6.75 -14.13 -0.39
CA THR A 51 -6.05 -15.43 -0.51
C THR A 51 -4.54 -15.26 -0.35
N ALA A 52 -3.94 -14.28 -1.02
CA ALA A 52 -2.52 -13.97 -0.94
C ALA A 52 -2.10 -13.56 0.49
N LEU A 53 -2.88 -12.70 1.15
CA LEU A 53 -2.65 -12.29 2.54
C LEU A 53 -2.61 -13.50 3.47
N ASN A 54 -3.57 -14.43 3.35
CA ASN A 54 -3.60 -15.65 4.15
C ASN A 54 -2.42 -16.59 3.85
N THR A 55 -2.03 -16.71 2.60
CA THR A 55 -0.88 -17.53 2.20
C THR A 55 0.41 -16.97 2.80
N PHE A 56 0.65 -15.67 2.69
CA PHE A 56 1.84 -15.04 3.25
C PHE A 56 1.86 -15.09 4.77
N ARG A 57 0.72 -14.85 5.44
CA ARG A 57 0.61 -14.95 6.90
C ARG A 57 1.05 -16.33 7.44
N ASN A 58 0.73 -17.40 6.72
CA ASN A 58 1.05 -18.76 7.14
C ASN A 58 2.45 -19.23 6.70
N ALA A 59 3.18 -18.40 5.96
CA ALA A 59 4.51 -18.73 5.48
C ALA A 59 5.58 -18.53 6.56
N PRO A 60 6.53 -19.47 6.73
CA PRO A 60 7.58 -19.35 7.73
C PRO A 60 8.43 -18.10 7.54
N GLY A 61 8.64 -17.33 8.60
CA GLY A 61 9.47 -16.13 8.59
C GLY A 61 8.78 -14.86 8.13
N ILE A 62 7.48 -14.90 7.80
CA ILE A 62 6.64 -13.72 7.61
C ILE A 62 5.86 -13.45 8.91
N VAL A 63 6.01 -12.25 9.46
CA VAL A 63 5.38 -11.82 10.72
C VAL A 63 4.12 -11.02 10.45
N GLU A 64 4.18 -10.06 9.50
CA GLU A 64 3.07 -9.21 9.11
C GLU A 64 3.06 -9.03 7.59
N THR A 65 1.89 -8.83 6.99
CA THR A 65 1.76 -8.61 5.54
C THR A 65 0.60 -7.69 5.19
N MET A 66 0.79 -6.91 4.14
CA MET A 66 -0.20 -6.03 3.52
C MET A 66 0.02 -6.00 2.01
N ILE A 67 -1.06 -5.93 1.23
CA ILE A 67 -1.01 -5.83 -0.23
C ILE A 67 -1.72 -4.57 -0.68
N ILE A 68 -1.05 -3.75 -1.48
CA ILE A 68 -1.64 -2.62 -2.21
C ILE A 68 -1.76 -3.03 -3.67
N SER A 69 -2.97 -3.06 -4.21
CA SER A 69 -3.24 -3.33 -5.63
C SER A 69 -4.15 -2.24 -6.15
N THR A 70 -3.65 -1.46 -7.12
CA THR A 70 -4.35 -0.35 -7.77
C THR A 70 -4.13 -0.40 -9.27
N CYS A 71 -4.72 0.50 -10.03
CA CYS A 71 -4.46 0.62 -11.48
C CYS A 71 -2.97 0.91 -11.80
N ASN A 72 -2.24 1.54 -10.87
CA ASN A 72 -0.89 2.03 -11.13
C ASN A 72 0.21 1.29 -10.40
N ARG A 73 -0.13 0.42 -9.44
CA ARG A 73 0.85 -0.35 -8.64
C ARG A 73 0.30 -1.61 -8.03
N VAL A 74 1.18 -2.58 -7.91
CA VAL A 74 0.98 -3.76 -7.06
C VAL A 74 2.18 -3.84 -6.13
N GLU A 75 1.94 -3.77 -4.84
CA GLU A 75 2.99 -3.76 -3.81
C GLU A 75 2.63 -4.71 -2.67
N VAL A 76 3.58 -5.52 -2.26
CA VAL A 76 3.50 -6.41 -1.09
C VAL A 76 4.44 -5.85 -0.03
N ILE A 77 3.90 -5.47 1.12
CA ILE A 77 4.63 -4.94 2.26
C ILE A 77 4.64 -6.03 3.33
N LEU A 78 5.82 -6.38 3.81
CA LEU A 78 6.05 -7.49 4.72
C LEU A 78 6.90 -7.06 5.91
N ILE A 79 6.64 -7.67 7.06
CA ILE A 79 7.58 -7.74 8.17
C ILE A 79 8.10 -9.16 8.22
N VAL A 80 9.41 -9.33 8.08
CA VAL A 80 10.04 -10.64 7.85
C VAL A 80 11.27 -10.85 8.73
N ASN A 81 11.57 -12.10 9.05
CA ASN A 81 12.78 -12.47 9.75
C ASN A 81 13.95 -12.71 8.77
N ASN A 82 13.67 -13.07 7.50
CA ASN A 82 14.67 -13.31 6.47
C ASN A 82 14.23 -12.71 5.13
N ILE A 83 14.94 -11.69 4.67
CA ILE A 83 14.61 -10.93 3.46
C ILE A 83 14.71 -11.83 2.22
N THR A 84 15.78 -12.60 2.06
CA THR A 84 16.02 -13.41 0.86
C THR A 84 14.92 -14.44 0.66
N ARG A 85 14.58 -15.18 1.72
CA ARG A 85 13.50 -16.19 1.68
C ARG A 85 12.15 -15.55 1.36
N ALA A 86 11.86 -14.39 1.94
CA ALA A 86 10.60 -13.68 1.71
C ALA A 86 10.50 -13.17 0.25
N VAL A 87 11.59 -12.66 -0.32
CA VAL A 87 11.65 -12.22 -1.72
C VAL A 87 11.37 -13.41 -2.66
N ASP A 88 12.04 -14.53 -2.47
CA ASP A 88 11.83 -15.72 -3.31
C ASP A 88 10.39 -16.25 -3.17
N LEU A 89 9.83 -16.26 -1.97
CA LEU A 89 8.46 -16.71 -1.73
C LEU A 89 7.44 -15.82 -2.46
N VAL A 90 7.58 -14.49 -2.39
CA VAL A 90 6.66 -13.56 -3.07
C VAL A 90 6.73 -13.74 -4.57
N PHE A 91 7.94 -13.83 -5.16
CA PHE A 91 8.07 -14.03 -6.60
C PHE A 91 7.56 -15.40 -7.06
N SER A 92 7.77 -16.46 -6.29
CA SER A 92 7.21 -17.78 -6.60
C SER A 92 5.68 -17.74 -6.56
N TYR A 93 5.09 -17.19 -5.50
CA TYR A 93 3.65 -17.06 -5.37
C TYR A 93 3.04 -16.25 -6.53
N MET A 94 3.60 -15.08 -6.83
CA MET A 94 3.11 -14.25 -7.94
C MET A 94 3.32 -14.94 -9.29
N GLY A 95 4.44 -15.63 -9.47
CA GLY A 95 4.72 -16.39 -10.68
C GLY A 95 3.70 -17.48 -10.95
N GLU A 96 3.38 -18.27 -9.93
CA GLU A 96 2.38 -19.34 -10.00
C GLU A 96 0.97 -18.80 -10.23
N THR A 97 0.54 -17.83 -9.41
CA THR A 97 -0.84 -17.32 -9.45
C THR A 97 -1.13 -16.50 -10.70
N LYS A 98 -0.15 -15.78 -11.23
CA LYS A 98 -0.31 -14.89 -12.41
C LYS A 98 0.26 -15.51 -13.70
N SER A 99 0.75 -16.76 -13.65
CA SER A 99 1.35 -17.46 -14.81
C SER A 99 2.45 -16.66 -15.50
N ILE A 100 3.36 -16.07 -14.71
CA ILE A 100 4.49 -15.28 -15.18
C ILE A 100 5.77 -15.86 -14.59
N SER A 101 6.83 -15.99 -15.40
CA SER A 101 8.10 -16.52 -14.87
C SER A 101 8.66 -15.60 -13.77
N PRO A 102 9.19 -16.15 -12.66
CA PRO A 102 9.80 -15.36 -11.58
C PRO A 102 10.92 -14.43 -12.08
N ASP A 103 11.70 -14.86 -13.06
CA ASP A 103 12.77 -14.03 -13.64
C ASP A 103 12.22 -12.81 -14.34
N ARG A 104 11.09 -12.93 -15.04
CA ARG A 104 10.42 -11.80 -15.67
C ARG A 104 9.88 -10.85 -14.61
N LEU A 105 9.29 -11.34 -13.52
CA LEU A 105 8.84 -10.54 -12.41
C LEU A 105 10.00 -9.76 -11.77
N LYS A 106 11.14 -10.41 -11.54
CA LYS A 106 12.34 -9.78 -10.98
C LYS A 106 12.85 -8.61 -11.84
N THR A 107 12.71 -8.66 -13.15
CA THR A 107 13.12 -7.55 -14.05
C THR A 107 12.21 -6.33 -13.97
N LEU A 108 10.97 -6.50 -13.54
CA LEU A 108 9.96 -5.44 -13.45
C LEU A 108 9.77 -4.90 -12.04
N ALA A 109 10.23 -5.66 -11.04
CA ALA A 109 10.00 -5.35 -9.64
C ALA A 109 11.11 -4.49 -9.05
N TYR A 110 10.73 -3.63 -8.11
CA TYR A 110 11.66 -3.06 -7.14
C TYR A 110 11.50 -3.76 -5.80
N VAL A 111 12.62 -3.88 -5.10
CA VAL A 111 12.69 -4.45 -3.76
C VAL A 111 13.34 -3.42 -2.85
N PHE A 112 12.61 -2.98 -1.83
CA PHE A 112 13.09 -2.03 -0.83
C PHE A 112 13.04 -2.68 0.55
N SER A 113 14.05 -2.37 1.38
CA SER A 113 14.10 -2.84 2.76
C SER A 113 14.44 -1.69 3.71
N GLY A 114 14.10 -1.83 4.99
CA GLY A 114 14.41 -0.87 6.05
C GLY A 114 13.86 0.53 5.77
N ASP A 115 14.71 1.54 5.91
CA ASP A 115 14.39 2.95 5.70
C ASP A 115 13.87 3.26 4.30
N ARG A 116 14.42 2.60 3.27
CA ARG A 116 13.96 2.74 1.89
C ARG A 116 12.52 2.25 1.70
N ALA A 117 12.14 1.15 2.34
CA ALA A 117 10.78 0.65 2.32
C ALA A 117 9.82 1.62 3.03
N VAL A 118 10.18 2.10 4.22
CA VAL A 118 9.40 3.09 4.98
C VAL A 118 9.23 4.38 4.18
N ARG A 119 10.31 4.91 3.62
CA ARG A 119 10.28 6.11 2.76
C ARG A 119 9.31 5.93 1.59
N HIS A 120 9.40 4.79 0.90
CA HIS A 120 8.52 4.50 -0.23
C HIS A 120 7.04 4.46 0.18
N VAL A 121 6.70 3.78 1.28
CA VAL A 121 5.32 3.75 1.81
C VAL A 121 4.81 5.17 2.11
N PHE A 122 5.63 6.03 2.73
CA PHE A 122 5.24 7.41 3.02
C PHE A 122 5.06 8.23 1.74
N ARG A 123 5.93 8.08 0.75
CA ARG A 123 5.82 8.74 -0.56
C ARG A 123 4.56 8.32 -1.31
N VAL A 124 4.25 7.02 -1.30
CA VAL A 124 3.03 6.48 -1.92
C VAL A 124 1.78 7.05 -1.24
N ALA A 125 1.71 6.98 0.09
CA ALA A 125 0.57 7.51 0.84
C ALA A 125 0.38 9.03 0.67
N ALA A 126 1.51 9.77 0.51
CA ALA A 126 1.52 11.21 0.28
C ALA A 126 1.33 11.60 -1.21
N SER A 127 1.07 10.63 -2.10
CA SER A 127 0.93 10.85 -3.55
C SER A 127 2.17 11.41 -4.24
N LEU A 128 3.36 11.23 -3.68
CA LEU A 128 4.64 11.69 -4.27
C LEU A 128 5.22 10.68 -5.26
N ASP A 129 4.79 9.42 -5.20
CA ASP A 129 5.15 8.39 -6.15
C ASP A 129 3.97 7.96 -7.03
N SER A 130 2.91 8.72 -7.04
CA SER A 130 1.77 8.51 -7.95
C SER A 130 2.13 8.96 -9.35
N MET A 131 1.40 8.42 -10.33
CA MET A 131 1.45 8.84 -11.73
C MET A 131 1.28 10.36 -11.81
N MET A 132 0.41 10.88 -10.97
CA MET A 132 0.20 12.31 -10.78
C MET A 132 0.49 12.70 -9.34
N ILE A 133 1.52 13.51 -9.16
CA ILE A 133 1.91 14.01 -7.84
C ILE A 133 0.75 14.82 -7.23
N GLY A 134 0.32 14.43 -6.03
CA GLY A 134 -0.76 15.11 -5.30
C GLY A 134 -2.16 14.52 -5.52
N GLU A 135 -2.30 13.42 -6.27
CA GLU A 135 -3.59 12.76 -6.48
C GLU A 135 -4.24 12.32 -5.16
N PRO A 136 -5.50 12.72 -4.88
CA PRO A 136 -6.13 12.42 -3.59
C PRO A 136 -6.49 10.94 -3.41
N GLN A 137 -6.65 10.19 -4.50
CA GLN A 137 -7.21 8.84 -4.50
C GLN A 137 -6.29 7.79 -3.92
N ILE A 138 -4.98 7.86 -4.16
CA ILE A 138 -4.03 6.86 -3.68
C ILE A 138 -4.09 6.70 -2.15
N LEU A 139 -4.30 7.79 -1.41
CA LEU A 139 -4.44 7.71 0.03
C LEU A 139 -5.68 6.90 0.45
N GLY A 140 -6.79 7.05 -0.27
CA GLY A 140 -7.99 6.24 -0.09
C GLY A 140 -7.71 4.76 -0.34
N GLN A 141 -7.11 4.44 -1.48
CA GLN A 141 -6.74 3.06 -1.87
C GLN A 141 -5.78 2.41 -0.87
N VAL A 142 -4.79 3.15 -0.36
CA VAL A 142 -3.87 2.65 0.68
C VAL A 142 -4.61 2.38 2.00
N LYS A 143 -5.59 3.22 2.39
CA LYS A 143 -6.44 2.97 3.57
C LYS A 143 -7.31 1.73 3.40
N ASP A 144 -7.89 1.51 2.22
CA ASP A 144 -8.72 0.35 1.94
C ASP A 144 -7.89 -0.95 1.96
N ALA A 145 -6.69 -0.92 1.37
CA ALA A 145 -5.73 -2.02 1.42
C ALA A 145 -5.32 -2.35 2.88
N PHE A 146 -5.05 -1.32 3.68
CA PHE A 146 -4.75 -1.50 5.10
C PHE A 146 -5.94 -2.09 5.86
N LYS A 147 -7.15 -1.58 5.64
CA LYS A 147 -8.38 -2.12 6.24
C LYS A 147 -8.59 -3.60 5.88
N ALA A 148 -8.38 -3.97 4.61
CA ALA A 148 -8.46 -5.36 4.18
C ALA A 148 -7.46 -6.26 4.92
N SER A 149 -6.22 -5.80 5.10
CA SER A 149 -5.17 -6.53 5.83
C SER A 149 -5.47 -6.65 7.32
N VAL A 150 -6.07 -5.63 7.94
CA VAL A 150 -6.56 -5.68 9.34
C VAL A 150 -7.68 -6.70 9.49
N ILE A 151 -8.66 -6.73 8.57
CA ILE A 151 -9.75 -7.71 8.57
C ILE A 151 -9.20 -9.13 8.41
N ALA A 152 -8.21 -9.32 7.54
CA ALA A 152 -7.51 -10.60 7.35
C ALA A 152 -6.62 -10.98 8.55
N LYS A 153 -6.46 -10.10 9.56
CA LYS A 153 -5.60 -10.28 10.74
C LYS A 153 -4.13 -10.55 10.35
N THR A 154 -3.65 -9.89 9.32
CA THR A 154 -2.27 -10.02 8.81
C THR A 154 -1.37 -8.87 9.22
N THR A 155 -1.90 -7.88 9.93
CA THR A 155 -1.15 -6.74 10.47
C THR A 155 -0.87 -6.92 11.97
N GLY A 156 0.27 -6.42 12.43
CA GLY A 156 0.67 -6.40 13.82
C GLY A 156 1.15 -5.01 14.25
N VAL A 157 2.08 -4.96 15.18
CA VAL A 157 2.54 -3.68 15.79
C VAL A 157 3.24 -2.79 14.78
N ILE A 158 4.07 -3.37 13.90
CA ILE A 158 4.94 -2.60 13.00
C ILE A 158 4.13 -2.04 11.84
N LEU A 159 3.35 -2.86 11.13
CA LEU A 159 2.52 -2.37 10.00
C LEU A 159 1.44 -1.40 10.47
N ASN A 160 0.79 -1.65 11.60
CA ASN A 160 -0.19 -0.72 12.15
C ASN A 160 0.44 0.67 12.39
N ARG A 161 1.60 0.70 13.04
CA ARG A 161 2.32 1.97 13.29
C ARG A 161 2.79 2.63 12.02
N LEU A 162 3.33 1.86 11.06
CA LEU A 162 3.78 2.34 9.76
C LEU A 162 2.63 3.02 9.01
N MET A 163 1.48 2.38 8.92
CA MET A 163 0.34 2.89 8.17
C MET A 163 -0.30 4.12 8.83
N HIS A 164 -0.48 4.12 10.16
CA HIS A 164 -0.93 5.32 10.86
C HIS A 164 0.02 6.50 10.68
N LYS A 165 1.34 6.24 10.69
CA LYS A 165 2.33 7.29 10.42
C LYS A 165 2.26 7.76 8.96
N ALA A 166 2.10 6.83 7.99
CA ALA A 166 1.92 7.16 6.58
C ALA A 166 0.72 8.08 6.35
N PHE A 167 -0.42 7.80 7.00
CA PHE A 167 -1.61 8.66 6.92
C PHE A 167 -1.38 10.05 7.52
N SER A 168 -0.63 10.12 8.61
CA SER A 168 -0.23 11.41 9.21
C SER A 168 0.68 12.20 8.30
N VAL A 169 1.67 11.55 7.66
CA VAL A 169 2.58 12.16 6.68
C VAL A 169 1.81 12.69 5.48
N ALA A 170 0.92 11.88 4.92
CA ALA A 170 0.06 12.28 3.80
C ALA A 170 -0.79 13.52 4.13
N LYS A 171 -1.36 13.58 5.35
CA LYS A 171 -2.11 14.75 5.81
C LYS A 171 -1.22 15.98 5.92
N ARG A 172 -0.03 15.85 6.52
CA ARG A 172 0.94 16.95 6.64
C ARG A 172 1.37 17.49 5.28
N VAL A 173 1.77 16.58 4.36
CA VAL A 173 2.15 16.97 2.99
C VAL A 173 1.04 17.77 2.32
N ARG A 174 -0.21 17.32 2.42
CA ARG A 174 -1.36 18.01 1.81
C ARG A 174 -1.65 19.38 2.43
N SER A 175 -1.44 19.52 3.75
CA SER A 175 -1.76 20.77 4.47
C SER A 175 -0.60 21.76 4.53
N GLU A 176 0.66 21.29 4.50
CA GLU A 176 1.86 22.11 4.65
C GLU A 176 2.54 22.43 3.31
N THR A 177 2.06 21.85 2.19
CA THR A 177 2.58 22.09 0.84
C THR A 177 1.47 22.35 -0.16
N GLY A 178 1.80 22.99 -1.30
CA GLY A 178 0.85 23.23 -2.40
C GLY A 178 0.50 21.99 -3.24
N ILE A 179 1.05 20.81 -2.92
CA ILE A 179 0.84 19.58 -3.70
C ILE A 179 -0.63 19.20 -3.81
N GLY A 180 -1.41 19.37 -2.74
CA GLY A 180 -2.84 19.03 -2.72
C GLY A 180 -3.75 20.01 -3.46
N GLY A 181 -3.30 21.22 -3.71
CA GLY A 181 -4.11 22.28 -4.35
C GLY A 181 -4.06 22.30 -5.88
N HIS A 182 -3.12 21.60 -6.47
CA HIS A 182 -2.86 21.60 -7.91
C HIS A 182 -2.93 20.18 -8.51
N ALA A 183 -3.85 19.35 -8.04
CA ALA A 183 -4.14 18.06 -8.66
C ALA A 183 -4.69 18.29 -10.07
N VAL A 184 -3.78 18.47 -11.03
CA VAL A 184 -4.10 18.25 -12.44
C VAL A 184 -4.33 16.77 -12.56
N SER A 185 -5.58 16.39 -12.55
CA SER A 185 -6.00 14.99 -12.59
C SER A 185 -5.85 14.45 -14.02
N ILE A 186 -5.78 13.13 -14.17
CA ILE A 186 -6.07 12.40 -15.42
C ILE A 186 -7.28 13.01 -16.12
N SER A 187 -8.27 13.42 -15.34
CA SER A 187 -9.45 14.16 -15.76
C SER A 187 -9.14 15.44 -16.52
N TYR A 188 -8.15 16.24 -16.08
CA TYR A 188 -7.73 17.45 -16.81
C TYR A 188 -7.00 17.09 -18.11
N ALA A 189 -6.11 16.10 -18.08
CA ALA A 189 -5.42 15.64 -19.29
C ALA A 189 -6.41 15.13 -20.35
N ALA A 190 -7.43 14.42 -19.90
CA ALA A 190 -8.53 13.97 -20.75
C ALA A 190 -9.25 15.13 -21.44
N VAL A 191 -9.55 16.20 -20.70
CA VAL A 191 -10.17 17.43 -21.26
C VAL A 191 -9.24 18.14 -22.24
N GLU A 192 -7.96 18.28 -21.89
CA GLU A 192 -7.00 18.95 -22.80
C GLU A 192 -6.75 18.15 -24.07
N LEU A 193 -6.74 16.81 -24.00
CA LEU A 193 -6.69 15.97 -25.20
C LEU A 193 -7.97 16.07 -26.04
N ALA A 194 -9.14 16.06 -25.36
CA ALA A 194 -10.40 16.27 -26.07
C ALA A 194 -10.41 17.60 -26.84
N LYS A 195 -9.90 18.68 -26.25
CA LYS A 195 -9.76 19.99 -26.93
C LYS A 195 -8.80 19.96 -28.10
N LYS A 196 -7.79 19.09 -28.13
CA LYS A 196 -6.87 18.92 -29.24
C LYS A 196 -7.49 18.12 -30.41
N ILE A 197 -8.44 17.25 -30.11
CA ILE A 197 -9.12 16.40 -31.11
C ILE A 197 -10.36 17.10 -31.68
N PHE A 198 -11.05 17.86 -30.85
CA PHE A 198 -12.25 18.58 -31.20
C PHE A 198 -12.01 20.11 -31.11
N ASP A 199 -12.37 20.85 -32.12
CA ASP A 199 -12.24 22.32 -32.11
C ASP A 199 -13.09 22.98 -31.04
N SER A 200 -14.25 22.40 -30.71
CA SER A 200 -15.12 22.76 -29.59
C SER A 200 -15.67 21.52 -28.92
N LEU A 201 -15.79 21.59 -27.61
CA LEU A 201 -16.46 20.55 -26.82
C LEU A 201 -17.97 20.79 -26.67
N ASP A 202 -18.46 21.96 -27.14
CA ASP A 202 -19.88 22.25 -27.13
C ASP A 202 -20.62 21.26 -28.02
N ASP A 203 -21.82 20.89 -27.66
CA ASP A 203 -22.69 19.93 -28.36
C ASP A 203 -22.11 18.52 -28.53
N LYS A 204 -21.01 18.20 -27.85
CA LYS A 204 -20.47 16.83 -27.82
C LYS A 204 -21.25 15.93 -26.88
N THR A 205 -21.47 14.71 -27.32
CA THR A 205 -22.08 13.69 -26.47
C THR A 205 -20.97 12.87 -25.79
N VAL A 206 -20.98 12.90 -24.46
CA VAL A 206 -20.06 12.15 -23.62
C VAL A 206 -20.75 10.87 -23.15
N LEU A 207 -20.11 9.73 -23.33
CA LEU A 207 -20.53 8.44 -22.78
C LEU A 207 -19.57 8.05 -21.65
N LEU A 208 -20.07 8.01 -20.44
CA LEU A 208 -19.37 7.48 -19.28
C LEU A 208 -19.72 6.01 -19.08
N VAL A 209 -18.72 5.14 -19.02
CA VAL A 209 -18.87 3.71 -18.76
C VAL A 209 -18.23 3.37 -17.41
N GLY A 210 -19.05 2.99 -16.45
CA GLY A 210 -18.66 2.84 -15.06
C GLY A 210 -18.91 4.12 -14.24
N ALA A 211 -18.90 3.98 -12.92
CA ALA A 211 -19.09 5.07 -11.96
C ALA A 211 -17.91 5.14 -10.98
N GLY A 212 -16.70 5.03 -11.51
CA GLY A 212 -15.46 5.20 -10.73
C GLY A 212 -15.18 6.67 -10.45
N GLU A 213 -14.60 6.97 -9.31
CA GLU A 213 -14.29 8.34 -8.84
C GLU A 213 -13.49 9.16 -9.86
N MET A 214 -12.53 8.52 -10.56
CA MET A 214 -11.71 9.17 -11.61
C MET A 214 -12.55 9.59 -12.81
N ALA A 215 -13.45 8.72 -13.23
CA ALA A 215 -14.31 8.96 -14.36
C ALA A 215 -15.36 10.04 -14.04
N GLU A 216 -15.90 10.07 -12.81
CA GLU A 216 -16.76 11.14 -12.34
C GLU A 216 -16.06 12.50 -12.39
N LEU A 217 -14.80 12.56 -11.92
CA LEU A 217 -14.00 13.79 -11.99
C LEU A 217 -13.71 14.22 -13.44
N ALA A 218 -13.46 13.26 -14.35
CA ALA A 218 -13.24 13.56 -15.77
C ALA A 218 -14.52 14.14 -16.41
N VAL A 219 -15.67 13.55 -16.10
CA VAL A 219 -16.98 14.08 -16.54
C VAL A 219 -17.24 15.46 -15.96
N GLU A 220 -17.00 15.66 -14.66
CA GLU A 220 -17.18 16.96 -14.01
C GLU A 220 -16.35 18.05 -14.69
N HIS A 221 -15.08 17.76 -15.00
CA HIS A 221 -14.20 18.69 -15.72
C HIS A 221 -14.64 18.95 -17.17
N LEU A 222 -15.07 17.90 -17.89
CA LEU A 222 -15.59 18.04 -19.24
C LEU A 222 -16.87 18.90 -19.24
N MET A 223 -17.83 18.58 -18.39
CA MET A 223 -19.11 19.28 -18.34
C MET A 223 -18.98 20.73 -17.90
N ARG A 224 -17.99 21.10 -17.10
CA ARG A 224 -17.68 22.50 -16.77
C ARG A 224 -17.10 23.28 -17.95
N ASN A 225 -16.54 22.60 -18.93
CA ASN A 225 -15.93 23.22 -20.13
C ASN A 225 -16.83 23.15 -21.37
N THR A 226 -18.08 22.69 -21.22
CA THR A 226 -19.07 22.60 -22.30
C THR A 226 -20.30 23.41 -21.95
N ALA A 227 -20.77 24.25 -22.87
CA ALA A 227 -21.98 25.05 -22.66
C ALA A 227 -23.26 24.20 -22.80
N SER A 228 -23.24 23.13 -23.59
CA SER A 228 -24.43 22.32 -23.96
C SER A 228 -24.11 20.85 -24.23
N GLY A 229 -23.22 20.25 -23.44
CA GLY A 229 -22.86 18.83 -23.63
C GLY A 229 -23.94 17.85 -23.14
N ASN A 230 -24.13 16.75 -23.87
CA ASN A 230 -25.01 15.66 -23.48
C ASN A 230 -24.22 14.57 -22.74
N LEU A 231 -24.67 14.12 -21.58
CA LEU A 231 -24.05 13.02 -20.85
C LEU A 231 -24.94 11.78 -20.87
N LEU A 232 -24.33 10.66 -21.26
CA LEU A 232 -24.89 9.31 -21.13
C LEU A 232 -24.05 8.54 -20.10
N VAL A 233 -24.68 7.85 -19.17
CA VAL A 233 -24.00 7.06 -18.14
C VAL A 233 -24.41 5.60 -18.22
N ALA A 234 -23.47 4.74 -18.54
CA ALA A 234 -23.65 3.28 -18.53
C ALA A 234 -22.96 2.69 -17.29
N ASN A 235 -23.70 1.97 -16.46
CA ASN A 235 -23.11 1.32 -15.29
C ASN A 235 -23.74 -0.05 -15.04
N ARG A 236 -22.95 -1.00 -14.54
CA ARG A 236 -23.43 -2.37 -14.20
C ARG A 236 -24.60 -2.31 -13.21
N THR A 237 -24.49 -1.48 -12.17
CA THR A 237 -25.59 -1.16 -11.26
C THR A 237 -26.36 0.03 -11.81
N PHE A 238 -27.49 -0.21 -12.47
CA PHE A 238 -28.24 0.82 -13.18
C PHE A 238 -28.66 1.98 -12.27
N SER A 239 -29.07 1.72 -11.02
CA SER A 239 -29.41 2.75 -10.05
C SER A 239 -28.28 3.70 -9.72
N ALA A 240 -27.03 3.21 -9.65
CA ALA A 240 -25.86 4.05 -9.47
C ALA A 240 -25.59 4.94 -10.71
N GLY A 241 -25.84 4.38 -11.91
CA GLY A 241 -25.78 5.14 -13.17
C GLY A 241 -26.80 6.26 -13.21
N VAL A 242 -28.04 6.02 -12.75
CA VAL A 242 -29.11 7.02 -12.66
C VAL A 242 -28.71 8.15 -11.71
N ALA A 243 -28.26 7.81 -10.49
CA ALA A 243 -27.87 8.82 -9.51
C ALA A 243 -26.73 9.70 -10.02
N LEU A 244 -25.79 9.13 -10.77
CA LEU A 244 -24.69 9.90 -11.36
C LEU A 244 -25.16 10.78 -12.54
N ALA A 245 -25.99 10.24 -13.43
CA ALA A 245 -26.56 10.99 -14.55
C ALA A 245 -27.35 12.22 -14.09
N GLU A 246 -28.18 12.07 -13.03
CA GLU A 246 -28.96 13.16 -12.46
C GLU A 246 -28.11 14.33 -11.96
N ARG A 247 -26.93 14.05 -11.39
CA ARG A 247 -26.00 15.11 -10.92
C ARG A 247 -25.52 16.03 -12.04
N PHE A 248 -25.52 15.58 -13.28
CA PHE A 248 -25.00 16.30 -14.44
C PHE A 248 -26.08 16.55 -15.50
N ASN A 249 -27.37 16.44 -15.15
CA ASN A 249 -28.50 16.56 -16.08
C ASN A 249 -28.39 15.64 -17.32
N GLY A 250 -27.78 14.46 -17.13
CA GLY A 250 -27.58 13.46 -18.16
C GLY A 250 -28.64 12.36 -18.15
N SER A 251 -28.42 11.30 -18.92
CA SER A 251 -29.30 10.16 -19.02
C SER A 251 -28.56 8.85 -18.71
N ALA A 252 -29.15 7.98 -17.91
CA ALA A 252 -28.61 6.65 -17.67
C ALA A 252 -29.04 5.69 -18.80
N ILE A 253 -28.13 4.80 -19.19
CA ILE A 253 -28.36 3.72 -20.14
C ILE A 253 -27.88 2.39 -19.57
N ARG A 254 -28.36 1.28 -20.11
CA ARG A 254 -27.87 -0.05 -19.78
C ARG A 254 -26.59 -0.36 -20.54
N LEU A 255 -25.76 -1.27 -20.02
CA LEU A 255 -24.51 -1.68 -20.70
C LEU A 255 -24.75 -2.26 -22.09
N GLU A 256 -25.85 -2.98 -22.27
CA GLU A 256 -26.24 -3.58 -23.54
C GLU A 256 -26.59 -2.54 -24.62
N GLU A 257 -26.89 -1.31 -24.22
CA GLU A 257 -27.22 -0.20 -25.14
C GLU A 257 -25.95 0.55 -25.64
N ILE A 258 -24.78 0.26 -25.07
CA ILE A 258 -23.51 0.94 -25.45
C ILE A 258 -23.29 0.90 -26.97
N PRO A 259 -23.39 -0.24 -27.69
CA PRO A 259 -23.12 -0.27 -29.13
C PRO A 259 -24.00 0.70 -29.94
N GLU A 260 -25.26 0.86 -29.55
CA GLU A 260 -26.18 1.81 -30.18
C GLU A 260 -25.81 3.25 -29.85
N LYS A 261 -25.45 3.52 -28.61
CA LYS A 261 -25.09 4.87 -28.14
C LYS A 261 -23.72 5.36 -28.63
N LEU A 262 -22.81 4.46 -28.96
CA LEU A 262 -21.55 4.82 -29.62
C LEU A 262 -21.77 5.53 -31.00
N LYS A 263 -22.91 5.32 -31.64
CA LYS A 263 -23.24 6.03 -32.89
C LYS A 263 -23.37 7.54 -32.71
N ILE A 264 -23.83 7.98 -31.56
CA ILE A 264 -24.09 9.37 -31.21
C ILE A 264 -23.06 9.98 -30.29
N SER A 265 -22.29 9.16 -29.55
CA SER A 265 -21.25 9.62 -28.62
C SER A 265 -20.01 10.10 -29.37
N ASP A 266 -19.35 11.12 -28.86
CA ASP A 266 -18.12 11.67 -29.44
C ASP A 266 -16.92 11.41 -28.51
N ILE A 267 -17.14 11.45 -27.21
CA ILE A 267 -16.13 11.21 -26.18
C ILE A 267 -16.61 10.05 -25.30
N ILE A 268 -15.80 9.03 -25.12
CA ILE A 268 -16.08 7.89 -24.26
C ILE A 268 -15.06 7.87 -23.13
N ILE A 269 -15.53 7.84 -21.90
CA ILE A 269 -14.68 7.69 -20.70
C ILE A 269 -15.05 6.38 -20.04
N SER A 270 -14.09 5.48 -19.90
CA SER A 270 -14.32 4.18 -19.26
C SER A 270 -13.47 3.99 -18.00
N SER A 271 -14.12 3.52 -16.93
CA SER A 271 -13.50 3.24 -15.63
C SER A 271 -14.33 2.18 -14.90
N THR A 272 -14.24 0.94 -15.36
CA THR A 272 -14.93 -0.19 -14.70
C THR A 272 -13.95 -1.15 -14.04
N GLY A 273 -14.43 -2.08 -13.24
CA GLY A 273 -13.65 -3.21 -12.73
C GLY A 273 -13.88 -4.49 -13.56
N SER A 274 -14.17 -4.36 -14.85
CA SER A 274 -14.39 -5.52 -15.74
C SER A 274 -13.05 -6.24 -15.99
N PRO A 275 -13.00 -7.58 -15.91
CA PRO A 275 -11.82 -8.33 -16.29
C PRO A 275 -11.63 -8.43 -17.81
N ASN A 276 -12.63 -8.03 -18.60
CA ASN A 276 -12.64 -8.12 -20.06
C ASN A 276 -13.00 -6.78 -20.67
N TYR A 277 -12.64 -6.58 -21.94
CA TYR A 277 -13.01 -5.38 -22.69
C TYR A 277 -14.55 -5.21 -22.71
N VAL A 278 -14.99 -4.03 -22.33
CA VAL A 278 -16.40 -3.62 -22.38
C VAL A 278 -16.75 -3.10 -23.77
N ILE A 279 -15.78 -2.43 -24.41
CA ILE A 279 -15.93 -1.92 -25.78
C ILE A 279 -14.86 -2.56 -26.66
N THR A 280 -15.30 -3.31 -27.66
CA THR A 280 -14.44 -4.06 -28.58
C THR A 280 -14.37 -3.43 -29.96
N ARG A 281 -13.29 -3.72 -30.70
CA ARG A 281 -13.17 -3.30 -32.11
C ARG A 281 -14.35 -3.74 -32.96
N ASN A 282 -14.87 -4.94 -32.73
CA ASN A 282 -16.00 -5.48 -33.51
C ASN A 282 -17.30 -4.66 -33.31
N GLN A 283 -17.46 -4.00 -32.18
CA GLN A 283 -18.59 -3.10 -31.92
C GLN A 283 -18.39 -1.72 -32.56
N VAL A 284 -17.15 -1.22 -32.58
CA VAL A 284 -16.83 0.12 -33.10
C VAL A 284 -16.71 0.15 -34.60
N GLN A 285 -16.05 -0.83 -35.21
CA GLN A 285 -15.78 -0.83 -36.67
C GLN A 285 -17.03 -0.65 -37.52
N PRO A 286 -18.18 -1.31 -37.30
CA PRO A 286 -19.39 -1.13 -38.12
C PRO A 286 -20.00 0.26 -38.02
N ILE A 287 -19.89 0.90 -36.86
CA ILE A 287 -20.51 2.23 -36.63
C ILE A 287 -19.74 3.39 -37.25
N MET A 288 -18.42 3.27 -37.47
CA MET A 288 -17.61 4.33 -38.03
C MET A 288 -18.17 4.83 -39.37
N ARG A 289 -18.64 3.93 -40.22
CA ARG A 289 -19.30 4.33 -41.50
C ARG A 289 -20.59 5.13 -41.28
N SER A 290 -21.41 4.71 -40.32
CA SER A 290 -22.70 5.39 -40.02
C SER A 290 -22.46 6.76 -39.35
N ARG A 291 -21.33 6.93 -38.69
CA ARG A 291 -20.88 8.23 -38.13
C ARG A 291 -20.34 9.19 -39.18
N ARG A 292 -20.23 8.79 -40.47
CA ARG A 292 -19.58 9.56 -41.53
C ARG A 292 -18.15 9.97 -41.17
N ASN A 293 -17.42 9.06 -40.51
CA ASN A 293 -16.05 9.24 -40.03
C ASN A 293 -15.87 10.41 -39.04
N ARG A 294 -16.92 10.83 -38.31
CA ARG A 294 -16.74 11.77 -37.20
C ARG A 294 -15.82 11.16 -36.16
N PRO A 295 -14.87 11.94 -35.59
CA PRO A 295 -13.94 11.44 -34.60
C PRO A 295 -14.67 10.75 -33.40
N LEU A 296 -14.07 9.70 -32.94
CA LEU A 296 -14.49 8.98 -31.75
C LEU A 296 -13.31 8.90 -30.82
N PHE A 297 -13.43 9.55 -29.66
CA PHE A 297 -12.35 9.67 -28.69
C PHE A 297 -12.63 8.82 -27.45
N PHE A 298 -11.75 7.89 -27.17
CA PHE A 298 -11.82 6.99 -26.04
C PHE A 298 -10.75 7.32 -25.01
N ILE A 299 -11.14 7.40 -23.76
CA ILE A 299 -10.32 7.61 -22.58
C ILE A 299 -10.52 6.40 -21.66
N ASP A 300 -9.56 5.51 -21.63
CA ASP A 300 -9.60 4.31 -20.80
C ASP A 300 -8.78 4.51 -19.53
N ILE A 301 -9.48 4.70 -18.41
CA ILE A 301 -8.84 4.86 -17.08
C ILE A 301 -8.94 3.57 -16.25
N ALA A 302 -9.50 2.51 -16.84
CA ALA A 302 -9.66 1.22 -16.17
C ALA A 302 -8.36 0.40 -16.17
N VAL A 303 -8.18 -0.38 -15.13
CA VAL A 303 -7.18 -1.44 -15.06
C VAL A 303 -7.83 -2.65 -14.37
N PRO A 304 -8.05 -3.76 -15.09
CA PRO A 304 -7.71 -3.99 -16.52
C PRO A 304 -8.46 -3.03 -17.47
N ARG A 305 -7.93 -2.87 -18.72
CA ARG A 305 -8.52 -1.98 -19.71
C ARG A 305 -9.92 -2.42 -20.11
N ASP A 306 -10.80 -1.46 -20.21
CA ASP A 306 -12.19 -1.65 -20.67
C ASP A 306 -12.29 -1.58 -22.20
N ILE A 307 -11.35 -0.92 -22.88
CA ILE A 307 -11.39 -0.61 -24.30
C ILE A 307 -10.33 -1.40 -25.05
N ASP A 308 -10.75 -2.10 -26.10
CA ASP A 308 -9.86 -2.88 -26.95
C ASP A 308 -8.86 -1.95 -27.68
N PRO A 309 -7.55 -2.06 -27.44
CA PRO A 309 -6.54 -1.24 -28.10
C PRO A 309 -6.53 -1.35 -29.63
N ALA A 310 -7.07 -2.44 -30.19
CA ALA A 310 -7.18 -2.61 -31.62
C ALA A 310 -8.13 -1.60 -32.28
N ILE A 311 -8.94 -0.88 -31.51
CA ILE A 311 -9.77 0.24 -31.97
C ILE A 311 -8.89 1.37 -32.52
N ASN A 312 -7.71 1.60 -31.98
CA ASN A 312 -6.76 2.63 -32.44
C ASN A 312 -6.26 2.40 -33.89
N ARG A 313 -6.55 1.24 -34.48
CA ARG A 313 -6.25 0.93 -35.88
C ARG A 313 -7.39 1.35 -36.85
N LEU A 314 -8.48 1.88 -36.32
CA LEU A 314 -9.60 2.38 -37.13
C LEU A 314 -9.38 3.86 -37.39
N ASP A 315 -9.67 4.28 -38.63
CA ASP A 315 -9.60 5.69 -39.00
C ASP A 315 -10.58 6.54 -38.18
N ASN A 316 -10.09 7.68 -37.66
CA ASN A 316 -10.83 8.62 -36.82
C ASN A 316 -11.33 8.03 -35.48
N ALA A 317 -10.71 6.96 -34.98
CA ALA A 317 -10.90 6.45 -33.62
C ALA A 317 -9.59 6.60 -32.85
N TYR A 318 -9.64 7.28 -31.72
CA TYR A 318 -8.48 7.61 -30.90
C TYR A 318 -8.68 6.99 -29.52
N VAL A 319 -7.82 6.06 -29.12
CA VAL A 319 -7.85 5.43 -27.80
C VAL A 319 -6.62 5.88 -27.02
N TYR A 320 -6.85 6.49 -25.87
CA TYR A 320 -5.82 6.88 -24.93
C TYR A 320 -6.06 6.14 -23.62
N ASP A 321 -5.08 5.36 -23.20
CA ASP A 321 -5.11 4.72 -21.91
C ASP A 321 -4.49 5.62 -20.82
N ILE A 322 -4.46 5.09 -19.60
CA ILE A 322 -3.96 5.82 -18.43
C ILE A 322 -2.48 6.24 -18.60
N ASP A 323 -1.68 5.48 -19.33
CA ASP A 323 -0.25 5.78 -19.57
C ASP A 323 -0.07 6.87 -20.62
N ASP A 324 -0.90 6.88 -21.67
CA ASP A 324 -0.89 7.91 -22.72
C ASP A 324 -1.24 9.29 -22.15
N LEU A 325 -2.17 9.36 -21.20
CA LEU A 325 -2.58 10.59 -20.54
C LEU A 325 -1.44 11.27 -19.76
N GLN A 326 -0.43 10.50 -19.34
CA GLN A 326 0.77 11.04 -18.66
C GLN A 326 1.59 11.99 -19.54
N GLY A 327 1.75 11.64 -20.81
CA GLY A 327 2.59 12.43 -21.73
C GLY A 327 2.10 13.88 -21.92
N VAL A 328 0.80 14.10 -21.73
CA VAL A 328 0.15 15.42 -21.93
C VAL A 328 0.33 16.36 -20.74
N ILE A 329 0.63 15.82 -19.56
CA ILE A 329 0.68 16.57 -18.29
C ILE A 329 2.05 17.20 -18.03
N SER A 330 3.05 16.83 -18.80
CA SER A 330 4.47 17.20 -18.58
C SER A 330 4.77 18.70 -18.61
N GLU A 331 3.88 19.54 -19.08
CA GLU A 331 4.12 20.97 -19.29
C GLU A 331 4.01 21.89 -18.04
N ASN A 332 3.57 21.38 -16.88
CA ASN A 332 3.42 22.19 -15.65
C ASN A 332 4.37 21.79 -14.51
N ILE A 333 5.57 21.33 -14.84
CA ILE A 333 6.51 20.64 -13.91
C ILE A 333 7.21 21.58 -12.92
N GLU A 334 7.54 22.81 -13.29
CA GLU A 334 8.44 23.67 -12.48
C GLU A 334 7.85 24.07 -11.10
N THR A 335 6.59 24.46 -11.06
CA THR A 335 5.93 24.85 -9.80
C THR A 335 5.77 23.67 -8.86
N ARG A 336 5.56 22.47 -9.42
CA ARG A 336 5.41 21.21 -8.65
C ARG A 336 6.73 20.70 -8.09
N GLN A 337 7.86 20.94 -8.76
CA GLN A 337 9.16 20.55 -8.27
C GLN A 337 9.52 21.24 -6.95
N ALA A 338 9.23 22.54 -6.80
CA ALA A 338 9.48 23.26 -5.57
C ALA A 338 8.65 22.73 -4.39
N GLU A 339 7.37 22.45 -4.63
CA GLU A 339 6.47 21.89 -3.61
C GLU A 339 6.81 20.42 -3.29
N SER A 340 7.27 19.66 -4.28
CA SER A 340 7.76 18.29 -4.09
C SER A 340 8.98 18.25 -3.16
N VAL A 341 9.90 19.21 -3.25
CA VAL A 341 11.07 19.30 -2.33
C VAL A 341 10.63 19.50 -0.88
N LYS A 342 9.62 20.35 -0.65
CA LYS A 342 9.07 20.55 0.71
C LYS A 342 8.44 19.27 1.25
N ALA A 343 7.67 18.59 0.40
CA ALA A 343 7.03 17.33 0.77
C ALA A 343 8.03 16.20 1.07
N GLU A 344 9.12 16.09 0.27
CA GLU A 344 10.20 15.13 0.53
C GLU A 344 10.86 15.36 1.90
N ARG A 345 11.03 16.62 2.33
CA ARG A 345 11.54 16.92 3.69
C ARG A 345 10.62 16.40 4.78
N ILE A 346 9.30 16.56 4.63
CA ILE A 346 8.31 16.02 5.58
C ILE A 346 8.40 14.50 5.65
N VAL A 347 8.58 13.85 4.49
CA VAL A 347 8.79 12.41 4.40
C VAL A 347 10.06 12.00 5.14
N ASP A 348 11.20 12.64 4.85
CA ASP A 348 12.50 12.31 5.43
C ASP A 348 12.50 12.46 6.96
N GLU A 349 11.99 13.58 7.49
CA GLU A 349 11.82 13.77 8.93
C GLU A 349 10.97 12.65 9.56
N SER A 350 9.96 12.20 8.85
CA SER A 350 9.05 11.17 9.36
C SER A 350 9.67 9.79 9.29
N VAL A 351 10.51 9.52 8.28
CA VAL A 351 11.30 8.27 8.17
C VAL A 351 12.25 8.16 9.34
N ILE A 352 13.06 9.22 9.61
CA ILE A 352 14.00 9.23 10.74
C ILE A 352 13.29 8.88 12.05
N LYS A 353 12.20 9.57 12.37
CA LYS A 353 11.41 9.32 13.59
C LYS A 353 10.82 7.92 13.65
N PHE A 354 10.44 7.34 12.51
CA PHE A 354 9.89 5.98 12.46
C PHE A 354 10.99 4.93 12.66
N ILE A 355 12.15 5.10 12.04
CA ILE A 355 13.30 4.20 12.21
C ILE A 355 13.80 4.23 13.65
N GLU A 356 13.95 5.42 14.25
CA GLU A 356 14.26 5.56 15.67
C GLU A 356 13.29 4.77 16.55
N TRP A 357 11.99 4.87 16.29
CA TRP A 357 10.99 4.09 17.01
C TRP A 357 11.15 2.59 16.78
N LEU A 358 11.39 2.15 15.53
CA LEU A 358 11.56 0.73 15.21
C LEU A 358 12.77 0.14 15.95
N GLU A 359 13.87 0.85 15.97
CA GLU A 359 15.06 0.46 16.74
C GLU A 359 14.79 0.35 18.26
N HIS A 360 13.86 1.15 18.79
CA HIS A 360 13.48 1.03 20.20
C HIS A 360 12.64 -0.21 20.50
N LEU A 361 11.93 -0.77 19.51
CA LEU A 361 11.14 -2.00 19.70
C LEU A 361 12.02 -3.20 20.08
N ASP A 362 13.21 -3.32 19.49
CA ASP A 362 14.13 -4.43 19.77
C ASP A 362 14.64 -4.42 21.23
N VAL A 363 14.61 -3.25 21.86
CA VAL A 363 15.05 -3.09 23.25
C VAL A 363 14.00 -3.52 24.26
N VAL A 364 12.72 -3.40 23.91
CA VAL A 364 11.60 -3.60 24.83
C VAL A 364 11.57 -5.01 25.45
N PRO A 365 11.76 -6.11 24.68
CA PRO A 365 11.79 -7.45 25.24
C PRO A 365 12.89 -7.63 26.29
N THR A 366 14.09 -7.09 26.03
CA THR A 366 15.22 -7.15 26.95
C THR A 366 14.94 -6.40 28.26
N ILE A 367 14.34 -5.20 28.16
CA ILE A 367 13.95 -4.43 29.36
C ILE A 367 12.87 -5.16 30.16
N ILE A 368 11.88 -5.74 29.48
CA ILE A 368 10.81 -6.53 30.14
C ILE A 368 11.41 -7.77 30.81
N GLY A 369 12.29 -8.49 30.14
CA GLY A 369 12.99 -9.63 30.69
C GLY A 369 13.82 -9.28 31.95
N LEU A 370 14.58 -8.17 31.87
CA LEU A 370 15.36 -7.65 32.99
C LEU A 370 14.45 -7.26 34.16
N ARG A 371 13.35 -6.55 33.90
CA ARG A 371 12.39 -6.19 34.93
C ARG A 371 11.80 -7.43 35.61
N LYS A 372 11.31 -8.39 34.82
CA LYS A 372 10.73 -9.64 35.35
C LYS A 372 11.72 -10.38 36.25
N LYS A 373 12.98 -10.43 35.85
CA LYS A 373 14.03 -11.08 36.67
C LYS A 373 14.25 -10.36 38.00
N LEU A 374 14.37 -9.02 37.95
CA LEU A 374 14.53 -8.21 39.15
C LEU A 374 13.31 -8.34 40.09
N ASP A 375 12.11 -8.29 39.55
CA ASP A 375 10.86 -8.46 40.29
C ASP A 375 10.81 -9.87 40.95
N THR A 376 11.24 -10.93 40.26
CA THR A 376 11.30 -12.29 40.78
C THR A 376 12.29 -12.41 41.93
N ILE A 377 13.50 -11.84 41.80
CA ILE A 377 14.50 -11.83 42.84
C ILE A 377 13.98 -11.07 44.07
N ALA A 378 13.44 -9.88 43.84
CA ALA A 378 12.90 -9.03 44.90
C ALA A 378 11.75 -9.71 45.68
N ALA A 379 10.83 -10.35 44.97
CA ALA A 379 9.73 -11.08 45.57
C ALA A 379 10.22 -12.26 46.43
N ALA A 380 11.18 -13.04 45.95
CA ALA A 380 11.74 -14.18 46.69
C ALA A 380 12.46 -13.74 47.95
N GLU A 381 13.26 -12.68 47.92
CA GLU A 381 13.97 -12.17 49.10
C GLU A 381 13.01 -11.48 50.10
N MET A 382 11.99 -10.79 49.58
CA MET A 382 10.93 -10.20 50.40
C MET A 382 10.14 -11.28 51.16
N GLU A 383 9.74 -12.37 50.51
CA GLU A 383 9.03 -13.48 51.10
C GLU A 383 9.84 -14.12 52.21
N LYS A 384 11.14 -14.42 51.98
CA LYS A 384 12.03 -14.95 53.03
C LYS A 384 12.14 -14.00 54.22
N THR A 385 12.29 -12.69 53.97
CA THR A 385 12.43 -11.68 55.03
C THR A 385 11.15 -11.57 55.86
N LEU A 386 9.99 -11.47 55.20
CA LEU A 386 8.69 -11.37 55.89
C LEU A 386 8.35 -12.64 56.68
N HIS A 387 8.79 -13.81 56.18
CA HIS A 387 8.62 -15.08 56.94
C HIS A 387 9.46 -15.13 58.21
N SER A 388 10.63 -14.50 58.21
CA SER A 388 11.50 -14.42 59.41
C SER A 388 11.07 -13.35 60.41
N LEU A 389 10.27 -12.36 60.00
CA LEU A 389 9.84 -11.22 60.78
C LEU A 389 8.33 -11.31 61.16
N ASN A 390 7.96 -12.28 62.02
CA ASN A 390 6.57 -12.57 62.33
C ASN A 390 5.85 -11.50 63.18
N HIS A 391 6.54 -10.47 63.62
CA HIS A 391 6.04 -9.41 64.52
C HIS A 391 5.74 -8.09 63.82
N LEU A 392 5.87 -8.00 62.48
CA LEU A 392 5.65 -6.78 61.75
C LEU A 392 4.16 -6.42 61.65
N SER A 393 3.86 -5.13 61.81
CA SER A 393 2.53 -4.58 61.56
C SER A 393 2.21 -4.63 60.07
N PRO A 394 0.92 -4.57 59.67
CA PRO A 394 0.54 -4.44 58.26
C PRO A 394 1.18 -3.23 57.58
N GLU A 395 1.34 -2.11 58.29
CA GLU A 395 1.97 -0.88 57.81
C GLU A 395 3.45 -1.09 57.54
N ASP A 396 4.18 -1.79 58.43
CA ASP A 396 5.60 -2.09 58.22
C ASP A 396 5.82 -3.02 57.03
N ARG A 397 4.96 -4.04 56.87
CA ARG A 397 4.98 -4.91 55.67
C ARG A 397 4.80 -4.12 54.41
N GLN A 398 3.82 -3.23 54.34
CA GLN A 398 3.57 -2.37 53.17
C GLN A 398 4.72 -1.38 52.93
N ALA A 399 5.41 -0.93 54.00
CA ALA A 399 6.59 -0.08 53.86
C ALA A 399 7.77 -0.84 53.21
N ILE A 400 7.98 -2.13 53.61
CA ILE A 400 9.00 -3.01 53.02
C ILE A 400 8.68 -3.29 51.52
N GLU A 401 7.43 -3.56 51.20
CA GLU A 401 6.98 -3.77 49.82
C GLU A 401 7.29 -2.53 48.96
N ARG A 402 6.85 -1.33 49.37
CA ARG A 402 7.13 -0.07 48.66
C ARG A 402 8.63 0.20 48.52
N MET A 403 9.42 -0.08 49.54
CA MET A 403 10.87 0.06 49.50
C MET A 403 11.48 -0.87 48.44
N THR A 404 11.05 -2.13 48.40
CA THR A 404 11.55 -3.15 47.49
C THR A 404 11.19 -2.78 46.01
N GLU A 405 9.95 -2.37 45.78
CA GLU A 405 9.54 -1.86 44.45
C GLU A 405 10.35 -0.64 44.02
N ALA A 406 10.58 0.30 44.93
CA ALA A 406 11.38 1.49 44.66
C ALA A 406 12.83 1.15 44.33
N MET A 407 13.42 0.16 44.99
CA MET A 407 14.76 -0.35 44.71
C MET A 407 14.83 -0.97 43.31
N VAL A 408 13.92 -1.88 42.97
CA VAL A 408 13.85 -2.48 41.61
C VAL A 408 13.74 -1.39 40.55
N LYS A 409 12.84 -0.42 40.74
CA LYS A 409 12.64 0.67 39.82
C LYS A 409 13.91 1.52 39.62
N LYS A 410 14.64 1.81 40.69
CA LYS A 410 15.90 2.58 40.62
C LYS A 410 17.03 1.79 39.96
N ILE A 411 17.16 0.49 40.27
CA ILE A 411 18.17 -0.39 39.67
C ILE A 411 17.95 -0.54 38.16
N LEU A 412 16.69 -0.64 37.74
CA LEU A 412 16.32 -0.79 36.33
C LEU A 412 16.47 0.52 35.51
N HIS A 413 16.44 1.68 36.18
CA HIS A 413 16.39 2.99 35.51
C HIS A 413 17.56 3.21 34.54
N ASP A 414 18.78 3.15 35.01
CA ASP A 414 19.99 3.45 34.23
C ASP A 414 20.25 2.41 33.13
N PRO A 415 20.15 1.09 33.38
CA PRO A 415 20.22 0.09 32.34
C PRO A 415 19.17 0.28 31.24
N ALA A 416 17.92 0.58 31.61
CA ALA A 416 16.86 0.80 30.65
C ALA A 416 17.10 2.07 29.80
N LEU A 417 17.63 3.11 30.40
CA LEU A 417 17.97 4.38 29.73
C LEU A 417 19.15 4.18 28.77
N PHE A 418 20.18 3.44 29.20
CA PHE A 418 21.32 3.10 28.34
C PHE A 418 20.91 2.24 27.14
N LEU A 419 20.12 1.20 27.36
CA LEU A 419 19.64 0.34 26.27
C LEU A 419 18.75 1.09 25.29
N LYS A 420 17.95 2.06 25.73
CA LYS A 420 17.15 2.92 24.85
C LYS A 420 18.00 3.90 24.04
N ASN A 421 19.03 4.47 24.64
CA ASN A 421 19.86 5.51 24.05
C ASN A 421 21.36 5.19 24.19
N PRO A 422 21.90 4.19 23.46
CA PRO A 422 23.30 3.76 23.63
C PRO A 422 24.33 4.75 23.09
N GLY A 423 23.94 5.98 22.75
CA GLY A 423 24.83 6.99 22.15
C GLY A 423 25.13 6.70 20.68
N SER A 424 26.15 7.37 20.13
CA SER A 424 26.58 7.25 18.72
C SER A 424 27.25 5.91 18.35
N HIS A 425 27.19 4.91 19.22
CA HIS A 425 27.84 3.62 19.00
C HIS A 425 26.99 2.73 18.08
N ARG A 426 27.54 2.37 16.95
CA ARG A 426 26.93 1.66 15.81
C ARG A 426 26.44 0.22 16.06
N ASN A 427 26.57 -0.34 17.28
CA ASN A 427 26.28 -1.74 17.56
C ASN A 427 25.28 -1.92 18.69
N LYS A 428 24.06 -1.44 18.53
CA LYS A 428 22.97 -1.62 19.50
C LYS A 428 22.67 -3.10 19.79
N SER A 429 22.72 -3.96 18.76
CA SER A 429 22.57 -5.41 18.90
C SER A 429 23.59 -6.04 19.85
N VAL A 430 24.83 -5.57 19.83
CA VAL A 430 25.89 -6.06 20.73
C VAL A 430 25.57 -5.71 22.20
N TYR A 431 25.04 -4.52 22.46
CA TYR A 431 24.66 -4.14 23.82
C TYR A 431 23.42 -4.90 24.31
N LEU A 432 22.49 -5.21 23.44
CA LEU A 432 21.34 -6.06 23.76
C LEU A 432 21.77 -7.49 24.09
N ASP A 433 22.60 -8.10 23.24
CA ASP A 433 23.19 -9.42 23.48
C ASP A 433 24.01 -9.46 24.78
N PHE A 434 24.81 -8.41 25.00
CA PHE A 434 25.60 -8.31 26.22
C PHE A 434 24.71 -8.22 27.47
N ALA A 435 23.67 -7.37 27.43
CA ALA A 435 22.72 -7.26 28.52
C ALA A 435 21.97 -8.57 28.76
N ARG A 436 21.51 -9.28 27.71
CA ARG A 436 20.84 -10.57 27.82
C ARG A 436 21.71 -11.62 28.46
N LYS A 437 22.99 -11.71 28.03
CA LYS A 437 23.99 -12.62 28.62
C LYS A 437 24.36 -12.23 30.03
N LEU A 438 24.64 -10.93 30.31
CA LEU A 438 25.02 -10.44 31.63
C LEU A 438 23.96 -10.75 32.69
N PHE A 439 22.70 -10.57 32.33
CA PHE A 439 21.58 -10.80 33.23
C PHE A 439 20.95 -12.19 33.05
N ASN A 440 21.53 -13.05 32.21
CA ASN A 440 21.02 -14.42 31.94
C ASN A 440 19.51 -14.40 31.67
N LEU A 441 19.08 -13.66 30.64
CA LEU A 441 17.66 -13.50 30.29
C LEU A 441 17.16 -14.55 29.29
N ASP A 442 18.07 -15.33 28.71
CA ASP A 442 17.79 -16.33 27.66
C ASP A 442 17.66 -17.76 28.26
N SER A 443 17.50 -17.86 29.57
CA SER A 443 17.35 -19.13 30.30
C SER A 443 15.89 -19.47 30.57
#